data_f12a153e7a9a483d3d5e428e06da04fa
#
_entry.id   f12a153e7a9a483d3d5e428e06da04fa
#
_cell.length_a   1.000
_cell.length_b   1.000
_cell.length_c   1.000
_cell.angle_alpha   90.00
_cell.angle_beta   90.00
_cell.angle_gamma   90.00
#
_symmetry.space_group_name_H-M   'P 1'
#
loop_
_entity.id
_entity.type
_entity.pdbx_description
1 polymer ?
#
loop_
_entity_poly.entity_id
_entity_poly.type
_entity_poly.pdbx_seq_one_letter_code
_entity_poly.pdbx_strand_id
1 'polypeptide(L)'
;STSTSYFQKLKRKFPRVTTRVLNPSSVNYIVDCYMQMRNDLIELGALNDSGKNKCPTSLSSGIHLAFISHHICANAIDMFGVSYHAKQAMKAGYQGHAWAIDVRMFRLMHLVGLINVCSTDKNLE
;
A
#
# COMPACT_ATOMS: atom_id res chain seq x y z
N SER A 1 -1.39 25.95 5.57
CA SER A 1 -1.89 24.67 5.09
C SER A 1 -2.26 23.76 6.28
N THR A 2 -3.39 23.06 6.18
CA THR A 2 -3.97 22.24 7.26
C THR A 2 -3.06 21.08 7.71
N SER A 3 -2.21 20.54 6.83
CA SER A 3 -1.30 19.43 7.15
C SER A 3 -0.19 19.82 8.13
N THR A 4 0.36 21.03 8.01
CA THR A 4 1.44 21.51 8.90
C THR A 4 0.94 21.69 10.33
N SER A 5 -0.31 22.16 10.51
CA SER A 5 -0.89 22.35 11.83
C SER A 5 -1.19 21.03 12.54
N TYR A 6 -1.63 20.00 11.78
CA TYR A 6 -1.89 18.68 12.34
C TYR A 6 -0.59 17.97 12.78
N PHE A 7 0.45 18.05 11.95
CA PHE A 7 1.76 17.52 12.29
C PHE A 7 2.34 18.14 13.55
N GLN A 8 2.25 19.47 13.69
CA GLN A 8 2.68 20.17 14.90
C GLN A 8 1.90 19.73 16.14
N LYS A 9 0.59 19.52 16.02
CA LYS A 9 -0.24 18.97 17.12
C LYS A 9 0.20 17.58 17.53
N LEU A 10 0.47 16.68 16.58
CA LEU A 10 0.98 15.33 16.85
C LEU A 10 2.33 15.37 17.58
N LYS A 11 3.26 16.19 17.10
CA LYS A 11 4.58 16.34 17.72
C LYS A 11 4.50 16.86 19.15
N ARG A 12 3.57 17.79 19.43
CA ARG A 12 3.32 18.29 20.81
C ARG A 12 2.69 17.22 21.70
N LYS A 13 1.75 16.44 21.16
CA LYS A 13 1.06 15.40 21.92
C LYS A 13 1.96 14.20 22.24
N PHE A 14 2.90 13.90 21.36
CA PHE A 14 3.78 12.75 21.46
C PHE A 14 5.26 13.14 21.29
N PRO A 15 5.84 13.92 22.23
CA PRO A 15 7.18 14.49 22.08
C PRO A 15 8.30 13.46 22.04
N ARG A 16 8.07 12.26 22.58
CA ARG A 16 9.04 11.16 22.57
C ARG A 16 8.99 10.29 21.31
N VAL A 17 7.97 10.50 20.45
CA VAL A 17 7.82 9.76 19.20
C VAL A 17 8.48 10.56 18.08
N THR A 18 9.38 9.93 17.36
CA THR A 18 9.94 10.51 16.13
C THR A 18 8.85 10.58 15.08
N THR A 19 8.40 11.79 14.79
CA THR A 19 7.35 12.05 13.80
C THR A 19 7.99 12.64 12.56
N ARG A 20 7.66 12.10 11.40
CA ARG A 20 8.14 12.58 10.10
C ARG A 20 6.97 12.77 9.15
N VAL A 21 7.08 13.75 8.28
CA VAL A 21 6.14 13.97 7.18
C VAL A 21 6.81 13.49 5.89
N LEU A 22 6.09 12.73 5.10
CA LEU A 22 6.58 12.34 3.79
C LEU A 22 6.66 13.57 2.88
N ASN A 23 7.76 13.67 2.17
CA ASN A 23 7.90 14.67 1.14
C ASN A 23 6.90 14.36 0.00
N PRO A 24 6.15 15.34 -0.51
CA PRO A 24 5.24 15.15 -1.65
C PRO A 24 5.91 14.49 -2.86
N SER A 25 7.17 14.83 -3.15
CA SER A 25 7.93 14.21 -4.25
C SER A 25 8.13 12.70 -4.04
N SER A 26 8.38 12.27 -2.79
CA SER A 26 8.51 10.85 -2.46
C SER A 26 7.18 10.12 -2.60
N VAL A 27 6.08 10.75 -2.21
CA VAL A 27 4.73 10.18 -2.39
C VAL A 27 4.40 10.03 -3.87
N ASN A 28 4.68 11.06 -4.69
CA ASN A 28 4.47 11.01 -6.13
C ASN A 28 5.29 9.89 -6.77
N TYR A 29 6.56 9.74 -6.39
CA TYR A 29 7.41 8.65 -6.87
C TYR A 29 6.81 7.26 -6.55
N ILE A 30 6.30 7.06 -5.33
CA ILE A 30 5.63 5.81 -4.95
C ILE A 30 4.40 5.56 -5.82
N VAL A 31 3.58 6.59 -6.06
CA VAL A 31 2.41 6.48 -6.93
C VAL A 31 2.82 6.13 -8.36
N ASP A 32 3.85 6.77 -8.89
CA ASP A 32 4.36 6.51 -10.24
C ASP A 32 4.87 5.08 -10.39
N CYS A 33 5.64 4.58 -9.42
CA CYS A 33 6.10 3.18 -9.40
C CYS A 33 4.92 2.20 -9.36
N TYR A 34 3.92 2.46 -8.53
CA TYR A 34 2.73 1.63 -8.45
C TYR A 34 1.96 1.63 -9.77
N MET A 35 1.78 2.78 -10.40
CA MET A 35 1.09 2.90 -11.68
C MET A 35 1.84 2.18 -12.79
N GLN A 36 3.17 2.27 -12.81
CA GLN A 36 3.99 1.54 -13.77
C GLN A 36 3.80 0.02 -13.59
N MET A 37 3.97 -0.49 -12.37
CA MET A 37 3.76 -1.93 -12.09
C MET A 37 2.35 -2.39 -12.45
N ARG A 38 1.34 -1.57 -12.20
CA ARG A 38 -0.04 -1.85 -12.59
C ARG A 38 -0.18 -1.98 -14.10
N ASN A 39 0.37 -1.04 -14.85
CA ASN A 39 0.32 -1.05 -16.31
C ASN A 39 1.04 -2.26 -16.88
N ASP A 40 2.22 -2.59 -16.35
CA ASP A 40 2.99 -3.77 -16.74
C ASP A 40 2.19 -5.07 -16.50
N LEU A 41 1.49 -5.18 -15.36
CA LEU A 41 0.64 -6.33 -15.05
C LEU A 41 -0.58 -6.44 -15.97
N ILE A 42 -1.15 -5.31 -16.40
CA ILE A 42 -2.25 -5.27 -17.38
C ILE A 42 -1.72 -5.72 -18.75
N GLU A 43 -0.60 -5.18 -19.18
CA GLU A 43 0.04 -5.52 -20.46
C GLU A 43 0.40 -7.00 -20.55
N LEU A 44 0.89 -7.59 -19.45
CA LEU A 44 1.18 -9.02 -19.34
C LEU A 44 -0.08 -9.90 -19.21
N GLY A 45 -1.29 -9.31 -19.20
CA GLY A 45 -2.53 -10.05 -19.04
C GLY A 45 -2.76 -10.61 -17.62
N ALA A 46 -1.91 -10.23 -16.66
CA ALA A 46 -2.03 -10.68 -15.27
C ALA A 46 -3.11 -9.92 -14.48
N LEU A 47 -3.53 -8.77 -14.98
CA LEU A 47 -4.59 -7.94 -14.44
C LEU A 47 -5.61 -7.61 -15.53
N ASN A 48 -6.90 -7.84 -15.24
CA ASN A 48 -7.98 -7.27 -16.03
C ASN A 48 -8.34 -5.91 -15.41
N ASP A 49 -8.03 -4.84 -16.10
CA ASP A 49 -8.59 -3.53 -15.76
C ASP A 49 -10.00 -3.45 -16.34
N SER A 50 -10.99 -3.79 -15.51
CA SER A 50 -12.40 -3.72 -15.93
C SER A 50 -12.91 -2.28 -16.10
N GLY A 51 -12.07 -1.26 -16.02
CA GLY A 51 -12.46 0.15 -16.11
C GLY A 51 -13.36 0.64 -14.97
N LYS A 52 -13.65 -0.22 -13.99
CA LYS A 52 -14.56 0.09 -12.86
C LYS A 52 -13.89 0.86 -11.72
N ASN A 53 -12.59 1.03 -11.78
CA ASN A 53 -11.85 1.75 -10.73
C ASN A 53 -12.01 3.26 -10.92
N LYS A 54 -12.87 3.87 -10.12
CA LYS A 54 -13.11 5.33 -10.14
C LYS A 54 -11.87 6.17 -9.76
N CYS A 55 -10.92 5.58 -9.04
CA CYS A 55 -9.69 6.23 -8.61
C CYS A 55 -8.49 5.29 -8.78
N PRO A 56 -7.99 5.09 -10.01
CA PRO A 56 -6.88 4.15 -10.28
C PRO A 56 -5.57 4.55 -9.60
N THR A 57 -5.41 5.81 -9.23
CA THR A 57 -4.22 6.35 -8.54
C THR A 57 -4.34 6.36 -7.03
N SER A 58 -5.48 5.91 -6.47
CA SER A 58 -5.69 5.86 -5.03
C SER A 58 -5.17 4.54 -4.45
N LEU A 59 -3.89 4.54 -4.09
CA LEU A 59 -3.30 3.44 -3.35
C LEU A 59 -3.93 3.34 -1.96
N SER A 60 -4.12 2.12 -1.45
CA SER A 60 -4.48 1.95 -0.05
C SER A 60 -3.32 2.37 0.86
N SER A 61 -3.64 2.76 2.09
CA SER A 61 -2.63 3.11 3.10
C SER A 61 -1.65 1.95 3.36
N GLY A 62 -2.10 0.71 3.22
CA GLY A 62 -1.26 -0.47 3.35
C GLY A 62 -0.19 -0.55 2.26
N ILE A 63 -0.53 -0.27 1.01
CA ILE A 63 0.44 -0.23 -0.09
C ILE A 63 1.44 0.92 0.12
N HIS A 64 0.98 2.11 0.47
CA HIS A 64 1.88 3.21 0.82
C HIS A 64 2.85 2.81 1.92
N LEU A 65 2.35 2.17 2.98
CA LEU A 65 3.18 1.72 4.09
C LEU A 65 4.22 0.69 3.65
N ALA A 66 3.84 -0.29 2.83
CA ALA A 66 4.76 -1.31 2.32
C ALA A 66 5.91 -0.68 1.53
N PHE A 67 5.62 0.23 0.58
CA PHE A 67 6.65 0.92 -0.20
C PHE A 67 7.56 1.79 0.66
N ILE A 68 6.98 2.57 1.59
CA ILE A 68 7.75 3.43 2.50
C ILE A 68 8.66 2.59 3.39
N SER A 69 8.12 1.53 3.98
CA SER A 69 8.87 0.66 4.87
C SER A 69 10.03 0.00 4.16
N HIS A 70 9.87 -0.41 2.90
CA HIS A 70 10.95 -0.97 2.09
C HIS A 70 12.11 0.03 1.90
N HIS A 71 11.83 1.32 1.80
CA HIS A 71 12.86 2.35 1.65
C HIS A 71 13.57 2.72 2.96
N ILE A 72 12.91 2.55 4.10
CA ILE A 72 13.46 2.99 5.40
C ILE A 72 13.92 1.86 6.31
N CYS A 73 13.46 0.63 6.06
CA CYS A 73 13.83 -0.55 6.83
C CYS A 73 14.95 -1.32 6.14
N ALA A 74 16.03 -1.62 6.88
CA ALA A 74 17.14 -2.40 6.37
C ALA A 74 16.88 -3.92 6.39
N ASN A 75 15.90 -4.37 7.16
CA ASN A 75 15.56 -5.77 7.36
C ASN A 75 14.20 -6.12 6.73
N ALA A 76 13.85 -7.40 6.79
CA ALA A 76 12.54 -7.87 6.36
C ALA A 76 11.40 -7.11 7.04
N ILE A 77 10.33 -6.87 6.30
CA ILE A 77 9.15 -6.13 6.75
C ILE A 77 8.03 -7.13 6.93
N ASP A 78 7.52 -7.24 8.16
CA ASP A 78 6.37 -8.07 8.46
C ASP A 78 5.10 -7.22 8.43
N MET A 79 4.15 -7.60 7.57
CA MET A 79 2.86 -6.93 7.40
C MET A 79 1.74 -7.77 8.01
N PHE A 80 1.08 -7.22 9.03
CA PHE A 80 -0.07 -7.84 9.69
C PHE A 80 -1.38 -7.15 9.28
N GLY A 81 -2.46 -7.91 9.25
CA GLY A 81 -3.79 -7.37 8.98
C GLY A 81 -4.06 -7.05 7.51
N VAL A 82 -3.20 -7.49 6.60
CA VAL A 82 -3.46 -7.46 5.15
C VAL A 82 -3.91 -8.83 4.68
N SER A 83 -4.82 -8.86 3.70
CA SER A 83 -5.34 -10.11 3.14
C SER A 83 -4.92 -10.27 1.69
N TYR A 84 -4.62 -11.52 1.30
CA TYR A 84 -4.42 -11.87 -0.10
C TYR A 84 -5.73 -12.09 -0.87
N HIS A 85 -6.87 -12.11 -0.18
CA HIS A 85 -8.15 -12.39 -0.80
C HIS A 85 -8.90 -11.10 -1.12
N ALA A 86 -8.99 -10.78 -2.41
CA ALA A 86 -9.71 -9.62 -2.91
C ALA A 86 -11.17 -9.54 -2.38
N LYS A 87 -11.85 -10.69 -2.21
CA LYS A 87 -13.21 -10.74 -1.69
C LYS A 87 -13.33 -10.23 -0.25
N GLN A 88 -12.34 -10.48 0.60
CA GLN A 88 -12.34 -9.99 1.98
C GLN A 88 -12.00 -8.50 2.04
N ALA A 89 -11.04 -8.06 1.24
CA ALA A 89 -10.70 -6.64 1.11
C ALA A 89 -11.89 -5.82 0.57
N MET A 90 -12.65 -6.36 -0.38
CA MET A 90 -13.84 -5.71 -0.94
C MET A 90 -14.99 -5.62 0.06
N LYS A 91 -15.13 -6.56 1.00
CA LYS A 91 -16.14 -6.50 2.07
C LYS A 91 -15.92 -5.37 3.06
N ALA A 92 -14.70 -4.85 3.17
CA ALA A 92 -14.38 -3.71 4.02
C ALA A 92 -14.98 -2.37 3.55
N GLY A 93 -15.68 -2.35 2.43
CA GLY A 93 -16.69 -1.33 2.10
C GLY A 93 -16.19 0.00 1.57
N TYR A 94 -14.90 0.24 1.48
CA TYR A 94 -14.42 1.50 0.91
C TYR A 94 -14.29 1.40 -0.61
N GLN A 95 -15.20 2.06 -1.33
CA GLN A 95 -15.31 1.98 -2.79
C GLN A 95 -14.24 2.79 -3.56
N GLY A 96 -13.34 3.49 -2.88
CA GLY A 96 -12.36 4.39 -3.49
C GLY A 96 -11.02 3.73 -3.85
N HIS A 97 -10.76 2.49 -3.43
CA HIS A 97 -9.48 1.82 -3.66
C HIS A 97 -9.59 0.68 -4.67
N ALA A 98 -8.50 0.44 -5.39
CA ALA A 98 -8.35 -0.68 -6.30
C ALA A 98 -7.95 -1.96 -5.54
N TRP A 99 -8.78 -2.43 -4.62
CA TRP A 99 -8.50 -3.54 -3.71
C TRP A 99 -7.96 -4.80 -4.38
N ALA A 100 -8.49 -5.15 -5.56
CA ALA A 100 -8.02 -6.31 -6.29
C ALA A 100 -6.57 -6.17 -6.76
N ILE A 101 -6.15 -4.96 -7.08
CA ILE A 101 -4.78 -4.62 -7.49
C ILE A 101 -3.88 -4.62 -6.24
N ASP A 102 -4.30 -3.96 -5.17
CA ASP A 102 -3.55 -3.88 -3.92
C ASP A 102 -3.24 -5.28 -3.36
N VAL A 103 -4.22 -6.18 -3.34
CA VAL A 103 -4.03 -7.57 -2.91
C VAL A 103 -2.99 -8.31 -3.76
N ARG A 104 -3.01 -8.12 -5.07
CA ARG A 104 -2.02 -8.71 -5.98
C ARG A 104 -0.64 -8.12 -5.79
N MET A 105 -0.57 -6.83 -5.54
CA MET A 105 0.69 -6.14 -5.24
C MET A 105 1.31 -6.67 -3.94
N PHE A 106 0.53 -6.83 -2.86
CA PHE A 106 1.01 -7.44 -1.62
C PHE A 106 1.52 -8.86 -1.86
N ARG A 107 0.77 -9.66 -2.62
CA ARG A 107 1.18 -11.01 -2.97
C ARG A 107 2.48 -11.03 -3.77
N LEU A 108 2.61 -10.17 -4.77
CA LEU A 108 3.83 -10.05 -5.57
C LEU A 108 5.01 -9.65 -4.69
N MET A 109 4.87 -8.61 -3.86
CA MET A 109 5.92 -8.14 -2.96
C MET A 109 6.35 -9.24 -1.97
N HIS A 110 5.40 -10.05 -1.49
CA HIS A 110 5.71 -11.20 -0.65
C HIS A 110 6.49 -12.29 -1.41
N LEU A 111 6.03 -12.66 -2.61
CA LEU A 111 6.65 -13.71 -3.42
C LEU A 111 8.09 -13.37 -3.84
N VAL A 112 8.38 -12.09 -4.07
CA VAL A 112 9.74 -11.63 -4.40
C VAL A 112 10.58 -11.28 -3.15
N GLY A 113 10.05 -11.50 -1.95
CA GLY A 113 10.78 -11.33 -0.69
C GLY A 113 10.96 -9.88 -0.23
N LEU A 114 10.19 -8.92 -0.76
CA LEU A 114 10.25 -7.52 -0.31
C LEU A 114 9.55 -7.30 1.02
N ILE A 115 8.49 -8.06 1.29
CA ILE A 115 7.73 -8.05 2.53
C ILE A 115 7.33 -9.47 2.93
N ASN A 116 7.08 -9.67 4.21
CA ASN A 116 6.38 -10.86 4.71
C ASN A 116 4.95 -10.47 5.05
N VAL A 117 3.98 -11.11 4.41
CA VAL A 117 2.58 -10.93 4.79
C VAL A 117 2.21 -12.02 5.78
N CYS A 118 1.95 -11.61 7.02
CA CYS A 118 1.51 -12.49 8.10
C CYS A 118 -0.02 -12.53 8.07
N SER A 119 -0.59 -13.51 7.40
CA SER A 119 -2.03 -13.73 7.32
C SER A 119 -2.43 -14.99 8.09
N THR A 120 -3.62 -14.95 8.70
CA THR A 120 -4.26 -16.13 9.30
C THR A 120 -4.97 -17.00 8.27
N ASP A 121 -4.99 -16.58 7.02
CA ASP A 121 -5.62 -17.33 5.93
C ASP A 121 -4.82 -18.60 5.65
N LYS A 122 -5.44 -19.75 5.90
CA LYS A 122 -4.81 -21.09 5.81
C LYS A 122 -4.41 -21.53 4.39
N ASN A 123 -4.62 -20.69 3.37
CA ASN A 123 -4.41 -21.01 1.95
C ASN A 123 -3.29 -20.15 1.35
N LEU A 124 -2.18 -20.02 2.07
CA LEU A 124 -0.98 -19.29 1.60
C LEU A 124 0.03 -20.20 0.88
N GLU A 125 -0.33 -21.46 0.66
CA GLU A 125 0.46 -22.39 -0.15
C GLU A 125 0.08 -22.36 -1.62
#